data_11a35629deb8b8431043cb103362a804
#
_entry.id   11a35629deb8b8431043cb103362a804
#
_cell.length_a   1.000
_cell.length_b   1.000
_cell.length_c   1.000
_cell.angle_alpha   90.00
_cell.angle_beta   90.00
_cell.angle_gamma   90.00
#
_symmetry.space_group_name_H-M   'P 1'
#
loop_
_entity.id
_entity.type
_entity.pdbx_description
1 polymer ?
#
loop_
_entity_poly.entity_id
_entity_poly.type
_entity_poly.pdbx_seq_one_letter_code
_entity_poly.pdbx_strand_id
1 'polypeptide(L)'
;MKTKKIKSLYFVKALLVLLAIFVIFLPGCIGQKPPRYTNETQIKETVTEETIYGSSGKTQNTETPGQAKTIVVQSEGSVKVVPDIVMVRIEISTEKPTSEEAVNINSIDAQNVVTAIKTLGESDLKIETSGYSLAPLYNYIDNKPPQIYAFSAVTTLLVTTKKIEKIGNIITTAVEAGASNISSISYDLSDEIKKNAKNEALTIAVKDANDKADAIAKALAADILEIYSVNEAGTSYPGPILYESSDTLKSAMQTSAAPPVILPQELEVIANISIVYIFK
;
A
#
# COMPACT_ATOMS: atom_id res chain seq x y z
N MET A 1 -52.57 32.29 -30.50
CA MET A 1 -52.25 32.25 -29.05
C MET A 1 -53.00 31.12 -28.29
N LYS A 2 -53.34 29.98 -28.94
CA LYS A 2 -54.07 28.84 -28.32
C LYS A 2 -53.36 27.49 -28.26
N THR A 3 -52.15 27.36 -28.78
CA THR A 3 -51.41 26.08 -28.86
C THR A 3 -50.39 25.84 -27.75
N LYS A 4 -50.08 26.83 -26.88
CA LYS A 4 -49.11 26.70 -25.76
C LYS A 4 -49.72 26.14 -24.46
N LYS A 5 -51.05 26.18 -24.28
CA LYS A 5 -51.72 25.69 -23.04
C LYS A 5 -51.99 24.18 -23.03
N ILE A 6 -51.99 23.51 -24.16
CA ILE A 6 -52.35 22.08 -24.26
C ILE A 6 -51.12 21.19 -23.91
N LYS A 7 -49.91 21.62 -24.24
CA LYS A 7 -48.67 20.82 -23.90
C LYS A 7 -48.34 20.78 -22.41
N SER A 8 -48.72 21.81 -21.64
CA SER A 8 -48.48 21.87 -20.19
C SER A 8 -49.38 20.92 -19.40
N LEU A 9 -50.60 20.64 -19.89
CA LEU A 9 -51.55 19.80 -19.16
C LEU A 9 -51.26 18.30 -19.28
N TYR A 10 -50.65 17.88 -20.38
CA TYR A 10 -50.19 16.48 -20.55
C TYR A 10 -48.89 16.15 -19.74
N PHE A 11 -48.03 17.15 -19.55
CA PHE A 11 -46.81 16.98 -18.79
C PHE A 11 -47.06 16.79 -17.27
N VAL A 12 -48.05 17.50 -16.73
CA VAL A 12 -48.45 17.39 -15.31
C VAL A 12 -49.20 16.07 -15.04
N LYS A 13 -49.99 15.56 -16.01
CA LYS A 13 -50.68 14.26 -15.85
C LYS A 13 -49.75 13.07 -16.00
N ALA A 14 -48.72 13.17 -16.84
CA ALA A 14 -47.68 12.11 -16.97
C ALA A 14 -46.80 12.03 -15.71
N LEU A 15 -46.51 13.14 -15.04
CA LEU A 15 -45.70 13.19 -13.83
C LEU A 15 -46.44 12.59 -12.61
N LEU A 16 -47.77 12.76 -12.53
CA LEU A 16 -48.60 12.19 -11.44
C LEU A 16 -48.82 10.68 -11.55
N VAL A 17 -48.80 10.11 -12.75
CA VAL A 17 -48.90 8.64 -12.96
C VAL A 17 -47.59 7.95 -12.65
N LEU A 18 -46.43 8.58 -12.85
CA LEU A 18 -45.12 8.04 -12.46
C LEU A 18 -44.87 8.03 -10.94
N LEU A 19 -45.51 8.95 -10.18
CA LEU A 19 -45.40 8.98 -8.71
C LEU A 19 -46.28 7.93 -8.01
N ALA A 20 -47.33 7.43 -8.68
CA ALA A 20 -48.23 6.42 -8.10
C ALA A 20 -47.70 4.97 -8.22
N ILE A 21 -46.70 4.71 -9.06
CA ILE A 21 -46.17 3.36 -9.28
C ILE A 21 -44.97 3.08 -8.36
N PHE A 22 -44.37 4.11 -7.67
CA PHE A 22 -43.21 3.95 -6.81
C PHE A 22 -43.49 3.62 -5.33
N VAL A 23 -44.77 3.50 -4.93
CA VAL A 23 -45.17 3.26 -3.51
C VAL A 23 -45.47 1.79 -3.20
N ILE A 24 -45.42 0.85 -4.18
CA ILE A 24 -45.87 -0.54 -3.95
C ILE A 24 -44.73 -1.55 -3.81
N PHE A 25 -43.43 -1.16 -3.86
CA PHE A 25 -42.30 -2.08 -3.66
C PHE A 25 -41.32 -1.57 -2.62
N LEU A 26 -41.72 -1.57 -1.35
CA LEU A 26 -40.81 -1.67 -0.22
C LEU A 26 -41.00 -3.05 0.43
N PRO A 27 -40.12 -4.01 0.23
CA PRO A 27 -40.07 -5.18 1.10
C PRO A 27 -39.55 -4.73 2.45
N GLY A 28 -40.38 -4.93 3.50
CA GLY A 28 -40.02 -4.65 4.88
C GLY A 28 -38.72 -5.34 5.25
N CYS A 29 -37.75 -4.58 5.73
CA CYS A 29 -36.61 -5.10 6.46
C CYS A 29 -37.09 -5.65 7.80
N ILE A 30 -37.50 -6.92 7.82
CA ILE A 30 -37.54 -7.71 9.05
C ILE A 30 -36.10 -7.95 9.44
N GLY A 31 -35.72 -7.41 10.59
CA GLY A 31 -34.38 -7.58 11.16
C GLY A 31 -34.04 -9.06 11.34
N GLN A 32 -33.21 -9.58 10.45
CA GLN A 32 -32.53 -10.86 10.69
C GLN A 32 -31.34 -10.58 11.62
N LYS A 33 -31.45 -11.09 12.86
CA LYS A 33 -30.31 -11.26 13.76
C LYS A 33 -29.25 -12.13 13.04
N PRO A 34 -27.96 -11.78 13.15
CA PRO A 34 -26.91 -12.65 12.61
C PRO A 34 -26.95 -14.00 13.31
N PRO A 35 -26.66 -15.11 12.59
CA PRO A 35 -26.62 -16.44 13.20
C PRO A 35 -25.53 -16.48 14.26
N ARG A 36 -25.92 -16.82 15.50
CA ARG A 36 -24.99 -17.23 16.54
C ARG A 36 -24.43 -18.59 16.15
N TYR A 37 -23.18 -18.69 15.83
CA TYR A 37 -22.48 -19.96 15.79
C TYR A 37 -22.28 -20.44 17.23
N THR A 38 -23.15 -21.29 17.70
CA THR A 38 -22.91 -22.13 18.88
C THR A 38 -22.29 -23.43 18.36
N ASN A 39 -20.98 -23.54 18.48
CA ASN A 39 -20.32 -24.85 18.43
C ASN A 39 -20.62 -25.59 19.76
N GLU A 40 -21.79 -26.17 19.88
CA GLU A 40 -22.04 -27.24 20.83
C GLU A 40 -22.02 -28.55 20.04
N THR A 41 -20.85 -29.16 19.95
CA THR A 41 -20.72 -30.56 19.64
C THR A 41 -21.19 -31.34 20.89
N GLN A 42 -22.45 -31.71 20.88
CA GLN A 42 -23.01 -32.66 21.87
C GLN A 42 -22.36 -34.03 21.64
N ILE A 43 -21.34 -34.34 22.42
CA ILE A 43 -20.87 -35.72 22.57
C ILE A 43 -21.91 -36.38 23.47
N LYS A 44 -22.75 -37.23 22.86
CA LYS A 44 -23.62 -38.17 23.57
C LYS A 44 -22.73 -39.22 24.25
N GLU A 45 -22.39 -39.00 25.51
CA GLU A 45 -21.88 -40.08 26.35
C GLU A 45 -23.05 -41.07 26.65
N THR A 46 -22.94 -42.24 26.05
CA THR A 46 -23.76 -43.41 26.46
C THR A 46 -23.06 -44.01 27.68
N VAL A 47 -23.53 -43.65 28.86
CA VAL A 47 -23.10 -44.32 30.10
C VAL A 47 -23.83 -45.66 30.16
N THR A 48 -23.12 -46.74 29.92
CA THR A 48 -23.51 -48.09 30.30
C THR A 48 -22.99 -48.36 31.71
N GLU A 49 -23.89 -48.45 32.69
CA GLU A 49 -23.60 -49.02 34.03
C GLU A 49 -23.14 -50.48 33.88
N GLU A 50 -21.86 -50.71 34.07
CA GLU A 50 -21.34 -52.05 34.36
C GLU A 50 -20.81 -52.12 35.78
N THR A 51 -21.40 -53.08 36.47
CA THR A 51 -21.27 -53.49 37.87
C THR A 51 -19.79 -53.69 38.25
N ILE A 52 -19.40 -53.02 39.35
CA ILE A 52 -18.09 -53.15 40.00
C ILE A 52 -17.97 -54.52 40.64
N TYR A 53 -17.08 -55.38 40.13
CA TYR A 53 -16.49 -56.47 40.88
C TYR A 53 -14.99 -56.23 41.03
N GLY A 54 -14.53 -56.10 42.24
CA GLY A 54 -13.17 -55.76 42.59
C GLY A 54 -12.14 -56.74 42.06
N SER A 55 -11.16 -56.25 41.36
CA SER A 55 -9.88 -56.90 41.17
C SER A 55 -8.79 -55.92 41.46
N SER A 56 -7.98 -56.22 42.50
CA SER A 56 -6.75 -55.53 42.83
C SER A 56 -5.76 -55.75 41.68
N GLY A 57 -5.78 -54.84 40.71
CA GLY A 57 -4.88 -54.82 39.57
C GLY A 57 -3.99 -53.57 39.67
N LYS A 58 -2.68 -53.79 39.68
CA LYS A 58 -1.64 -52.77 39.60
C LYS A 58 -2.01 -51.67 38.66
N THR A 59 -2.04 -50.44 39.16
CA THR A 59 -2.10 -49.22 38.33
C THR A 59 -0.90 -49.22 37.39
N GLN A 60 -1.06 -49.74 36.19
CA GLN A 60 -0.13 -49.40 35.12
C GLN A 60 -0.37 -47.93 34.79
N ASN A 61 0.58 -47.09 35.19
CA ASN A 61 0.70 -45.75 34.64
C ASN A 61 0.89 -45.95 33.14
N THR A 62 -0.20 -45.87 32.38
CA THR A 62 -0.14 -45.67 30.95
C THR A 62 0.33 -44.20 30.78
N GLU A 63 1.63 -44.01 30.72
CA GLU A 63 2.20 -42.75 30.27
C GLU A 63 1.59 -42.48 28.90
N THR A 64 0.68 -41.53 28.82
CA THR A 64 0.27 -40.93 27.56
C THR A 64 1.56 -40.61 26.80
N PRO A 65 1.75 -41.00 25.51
CA PRO A 65 2.96 -40.70 24.76
C PRO A 65 3.23 -39.21 24.93
N GLY A 66 4.38 -38.89 25.57
CA GLY A 66 4.65 -37.57 26.07
C GLY A 66 4.56 -36.53 24.96
N GLN A 67 3.64 -35.62 25.12
CA GLN A 67 3.59 -34.42 24.32
C GLN A 67 4.97 -33.73 24.45
N ALA A 68 5.70 -33.61 23.34
CA ALA A 68 7.03 -33.04 23.33
C ALA A 68 6.98 -31.65 24.01
N LYS A 69 7.86 -31.43 25.00
CA LYS A 69 7.99 -30.13 25.63
C LYS A 69 8.63 -29.17 24.63
N THR A 70 8.02 -28.03 24.40
CA THR A 70 8.48 -27.08 23.40
C THR A 70 8.68 -25.68 23.94
N ILE A 71 9.70 -24.98 23.41
CA ILE A 71 9.90 -23.54 23.56
C ILE A 71 9.56 -22.91 22.20
N VAL A 72 8.67 -21.93 22.19
CA VAL A 72 8.33 -21.15 20.99
C VAL A 72 8.97 -19.76 21.15
N VAL A 73 9.83 -19.42 20.20
CA VAL A 73 10.50 -18.11 20.18
C VAL A 73 10.08 -17.35 18.94
N GLN A 74 9.71 -16.10 19.14
CA GLN A 74 9.55 -15.12 18.07
C GLN A 74 10.75 -14.17 18.08
N SER A 75 11.25 -13.87 16.88
CA SER A 75 12.43 -13.04 16.72
C SER A 75 12.31 -12.16 15.48
N GLU A 76 12.94 -11.01 15.56
CA GLU A 76 13.07 -10.02 14.51
C GLU A 76 14.55 -9.75 14.23
N GLY A 77 14.88 -9.64 12.95
CA GLY A 77 16.15 -9.12 12.51
C GLY A 77 15.93 -7.92 11.61
N SER A 78 16.73 -6.86 11.81
CA SER A 78 16.65 -5.67 10.99
C SER A 78 18.01 -5.30 10.41
N VAL A 79 18.00 -4.73 9.20
CA VAL A 79 19.18 -4.24 8.48
C VAL A 79 18.87 -2.88 7.88
N LYS A 80 19.73 -1.91 8.10
CA LYS A 80 19.66 -0.58 7.47
C LYS A 80 20.47 -0.57 6.18
N VAL A 81 19.84 -0.12 5.10
CA VAL A 81 20.41 -0.16 3.76
C VAL A 81 20.23 1.20 3.08
N VAL A 82 21.31 1.69 2.47
CA VAL A 82 21.24 2.88 1.63
C VAL A 82 20.51 2.53 0.32
N PRO A 83 19.45 3.27 -0.06
CA PRO A 83 18.73 3.02 -1.30
C PRO A 83 19.61 3.25 -2.52
N ASP A 84 19.37 2.46 -3.56
CA ASP A 84 20.07 2.54 -4.85
C ASP A 84 19.15 2.93 -6.02
N ILE A 85 17.88 3.18 -5.74
CA ILE A 85 16.89 3.64 -6.72
C ILE A 85 16.25 4.92 -6.19
N VAL A 86 16.12 5.92 -7.07
CA VAL A 86 15.33 7.12 -6.85
C VAL A 86 14.23 7.22 -7.90
N MET A 87 13.06 7.61 -7.47
CA MET A 87 11.89 7.85 -8.30
C MET A 87 11.41 9.29 -8.10
N VAL A 88 11.15 9.99 -9.19
CA VAL A 88 10.60 11.35 -9.17
C VAL A 88 9.31 11.38 -9.95
N ARG A 89 8.29 11.98 -9.36
CA ARG A 89 7.01 12.21 -10.01
C ARG A 89 6.94 13.66 -10.47
N ILE A 90 6.82 13.83 -11.79
CA ILE A 90 6.86 15.10 -12.50
C ILE A 90 5.50 15.34 -13.12
N GLU A 91 4.89 16.49 -12.86
CA GLU A 91 3.59 16.86 -13.40
C GLU A 91 3.73 17.97 -14.44
N ILE A 92 3.06 17.78 -15.56
CA ILE A 92 2.91 18.76 -16.63
C ILE A 92 1.43 19.12 -16.70
N SER A 93 1.08 20.35 -16.32
CA SER A 93 -0.28 20.86 -16.30
C SER A 93 -0.44 21.96 -17.32
N THR A 94 -1.49 21.86 -18.13
CA THR A 94 -1.81 22.81 -19.22
C THR A 94 -3.28 23.22 -19.12
N GLU A 95 -3.53 24.51 -19.02
CA GLU A 95 -4.87 25.08 -18.97
C GLU A 95 -5.18 25.80 -20.28
N LYS A 96 -6.33 25.45 -20.92
CA LYS A 96 -6.81 26.05 -22.18
C LYS A 96 -8.32 26.22 -22.15
N PRO A 97 -8.86 27.16 -22.97
CA PRO A 97 -10.31 27.39 -23.05
C PRO A 97 -11.12 26.19 -23.52
N THR A 98 -10.54 25.30 -24.34
CA THR A 98 -11.17 24.09 -24.83
C THR A 98 -10.44 22.82 -24.37
N SER A 99 -11.17 21.73 -24.22
CA SER A 99 -10.58 20.43 -23.86
C SER A 99 -9.61 19.92 -24.93
N GLU A 100 -9.91 20.15 -26.22
CA GLU A 100 -9.05 19.74 -27.33
C GLU A 100 -7.70 20.47 -27.29
N GLU A 101 -7.70 21.79 -27.10
CA GLU A 101 -6.46 22.58 -26.99
C GLU A 101 -5.66 22.17 -25.73
N ALA A 102 -6.32 21.95 -24.59
CA ALA A 102 -5.66 21.53 -23.36
C ALA A 102 -4.93 20.20 -23.57
N VAL A 103 -5.58 19.22 -24.18
CA VAL A 103 -5.00 17.90 -24.47
C VAL A 103 -3.83 18.01 -25.46
N ASN A 104 -4.01 18.71 -26.56
CA ASN A 104 -3.00 18.83 -27.61
C ASN A 104 -1.72 19.51 -27.10
N ILE A 105 -1.86 20.65 -26.42
CA ILE A 105 -0.71 21.37 -25.87
C ILE A 105 -0.06 20.58 -24.75
N ASN A 106 -0.82 19.97 -23.82
CA ASN A 106 -0.27 19.13 -22.77
C ASN A 106 0.57 17.96 -23.32
N SER A 107 0.13 17.34 -24.42
CA SER A 107 0.87 16.26 -25.07
C SER A 107 2.21 16.75 -25.64
N ILE A 108 2.25 17.96 -26.21
CA ILE A 108 3.48 18.57 -26.73
C ILE A 108 4.43 18.90 -25.57
N ASP A 109 3.92 19.51 -24.51
CA ASP A 109 4.70 19.89 -23.32
C ASP A 109 5.28 18.64 -22.65
N ALA A 110 4.48 17.58 -22.47
CA ALA A 110 4.95 16.31 -21.93
C ALA A 110 6.05 15.67 -22.81
N GLN A 111 5.90 15.70 -24.13
CA GLN A 111 6.92 15.19 -25.06
C GLN A 111 8.22 16.01 -24.98
N ASN A 112 8.14 17.32 -24.81
CA ASN A 112 9.29 18.20 -24.63
C ASN A 112 10.06 17.83 -23.36
N VAL A 113 9.36 17.65 -22.23
CA VAL A 113 9.95 17.23 -20.95
C VAL A 113 10.62 15.87 -21.09
N VAL A 114 9.94 14.86 -21.67
CA VAL A 114 10.51 13.52 -21.90
C VAL A 114 11.77 13.60 -22.76
N THR A 115 11.74 14.38 -23.82
CA THR A 115 12.88 14.54 -24.74
C THR A 115 14.05 15.20 -24.03
N ALA A 116 13.82 16.28 -23.30
CA ALA A 116 14.85 16.98 -22.54
C ALA A 116 15.54 16.08 -21.51
N ILE A 117 14.75 15.32 -20.73
CA ILE A 117 15.32 14.38 -19.75
C ILE A 117 16.14 13.28 -20.43
N LYS A 118 15.67 12.74 -21.58
CA LYS A 118 16.43 11.73 -22.34
C LYS A 118 17.75 12.24 -22.89
N THR A 119 17.87 13.54 -23.21
CA THR A 119 19.14 14.14 -23.69
C THR A 119 20.24 14.15 -22.64
N LEU A 120 19.91 13.93 -21.34
CA LEU A 120 20.92 13.75 -20.29
C LEU A 120 21.78 12.49 -20.51
N GLY A 121 21.34 11.55 -21.34
CA GLY A 121 22.12 10.38 -21.77
C GLY A 121 22.35 9.34 -20.66
N GLU A 122 21.56 9.34 -19.59
CA GLU A 122 21.69 8.38 -18.51
C GLU A 122 21.15 7.00 -18.92
N SER A 123 22.00 5.97 -18.87
CA SER A 123 21.75 4.65 -19.45
C SER A 123 20.69 3.82 -18.69
N ASP A 124 20.44 4.14 -17.42
CA ASP A 124 19.50 3.45 -16.53
C ASP A 124 18.20 4.23 -16.29
N LEU A 125 18.03 5.31 -17.05
CA LEU A 125 16.87 6.19 -16.93
C LEU A 125 15.60 5.53 -17.49
N LYS A 126 14.60 5.34 -16.65
CA LYS A 126 13.27 4.87 -17.03
C LYS A 126 12.27 6.01 -16.87
N ILE A 127 11.49 6.30 -17.91
CA ILE A 127 10.43 7.31 -17.89
C ILE A 127 9.13 6.64 -18.27
N GLU A 128 8.13 6.74 -17.41
CA GLU A 128 6.79 6.14 -17.57
C GLU A 128 5.72 7.19 -17.31
N THR A 129 4.58 7.09 -17.99
CA THR A 129 3.39 7.87 -17.61
C THR A 129 2.69 7.15 -16.48
N SER A 130 2.64 7.77 -15.32
CA SER A 130 1.99 7.23 -14.12
C SER A 130 0.57 7.77 -13.90
N GLY A 131 0.19 8.84 -14.62
CA GLY A 131 -1.15 9.41 -14.53
C GLY A 131 -1.45 10.35 -15.69
N TYR A 132 -2.74 10.46 -15.99
CA TYR A 132 -3.29 11.44 -16.93
C TYR A 132 -4.67 11.85 -16.47
N SER A 133 -4.96 13.14 -16.49
CA SER A 133 -6.30 13.65 -16.19
C SER A 133 -6.66 14.84 -17.07
N LEU A 134 -7.94 14.97 -17.35
CA LEU A 134 -8.54 16.12 -18.00
C LEU A 134 -9.80 16.52 -17.21
N ALA A 135 -9.85 17.75 -16.74
CA ALA A 135 -10.94 18.25 -15.92
C ALA A 135 -11.35 19.67 -16.33
N PRO A 136 -12.66 19.99 -16.31
CA PRO A 136 -13.13 21.36 -16.47
C PRO A 136 -12.81 22.19 -15.22
N LEU A 137 -12.44 23.46 -15.43
CA LEU A 137 -12.23 24.45 -14.39
C LEU A 137 -13.45 25.37 -14.33
N TYR A 138 -13.98 25.57 -13.11
CA TYR A 138 -15.21 26.32 -12.89
C TYR A 138 -14.94 27.66 -12.21
N ASN A 139 -15.61 28.69 -12.68
CA ASN A 139 -15.71 29.95 -11.98
C ASN A 139 -16.99 29.96 -11.13
N TYR A 140 -16.83 30.24 -9.84
CA TYR A 140 -17.92 30.34 -8.88
C TYR A 140 -18.19 31.81 -8.57
N ILE A 141 -19.34 32.32 -9.04
CA ILE A 141 -19.80 33.69 -8.79
C ILE A 141 -21.02 33.61 -7.89
N ASP A 142 -21.08 34.40 -6.84
CA ASP A 142 -22.21 34.43 -5.91
C ASP A 142 -23.55 34.59 -6.66
N ASN A 143 -24.52 33.76 -6.27
CA ASN A 143 -25.87 33.72 -6.84
C ASN A 143 -25.93 33.35 -8.35
N LYS A 144 -24.88 32.74 -8.93
CA LYS A 144 -24.90 32.22 -10.30
C LYS A 144 -24.52 30.74 -10.32
N PRO A 145 -25.04 29.95 -11.29
CA PRO A 145 -24.53 28.59 -11.51
C PRO A 145 -23.04 28.63 -11.85
N PRO A 146 -22.25 27.61 -11.44
CA PRO A 146 -20.87 27.46 -11.85
C PRO A 146 -20.72 27.45 -13.37
N GLN A 147 -19.75 28.21 -13.90
CA GLN A 147 -19.47 28.28 -15.33
C GLN A 147 -18.08 27.74 -15.63
N ILE A 148 -17.97 26.87 -16.62
CA ILE A 148 -16.68 26.38 -17.10
C ILE A 148 -15.99 27.58 -17.79
N TYR A 149 -14.75 27.90 -17.35
CA TYR A 149 -13.94 28.93 -17.97
C TYR A 149 -12.71 28.37 -18.72
N ALA A 150 -12.25 27.18 -18.35
CA ALA A 150 -11.13 26.49 -18.97
C ALA A 150 -11.20 24.98 -18.73
N PHE A 151 -10.28 24.24 -19.35
CA PHE A 151 -10.00 22.84 -19.08
C PHE A 151 -8.53 22.69 -18.70
N SER A 152 -8.26 21.88 -17.67
CA SER A 152 -6.92 21.51 -17.24
C SER A 152 -6.62 20.08 -17.67
N ALA A 153 -5.57 19.90 -18.45
CA ALA A 153 -4.99 18.60 -18.78
C ALA A 153 -3.70 18.41 -17.98
N VAL A 154 -3.55 17.30 -17.27
CA VAL A 154 -2.37 16.99 -16.45
C VAL A 154 -1.81 15.64 -16.85
N THR A 155 -0.55 15.64 -17.26
CA THR A 155 0.24 14.40 -17.46
C THR A 155 1.22 14.25 -16.30
N THR A 156 1.23 13.09 -15.66
CA THR A 156 2.18 12.75 -14.59
C THR A 156 3.18 11.72 -15.09
N LEU A 157 4.44 12.07 -15.09
CA LEU A 157 5.56 11.18 -15.43
C LEU A 157 6.19 10.63 -14.15
N LEU A 158 6.56 9.36 -14.16
CA LEU A 158 7.42 8.73 -13.18
C LEU A 158 8.80 8.50 -13.81
N VAL A 159 9.80 9.15 -13.25
CA VAL A 159 11.19 9.03 -13.69
C VAL A 159 11.95 8.24 -12.64
N THR A 160 12.54 7.12 -13.05
CA THR A 160 13.30 6.20 -12.17
C THR A 160 14.74 6.11 -12.65
N THR A 161 15.71 6.18 -11.74
CA THR A 161 17.14 5.98 -12.02
C THR A 161 17.87 5.43 -10.80
N LYS A 162 19.00 4.75 -11.03
CA LYS A 162 19.95 4.36 -9.99
C LYS A 162 20.98 5.44 -9.66
N LYS A 163 21.07 6.46 -10.50
CA LYS A 163 22.02 7.58 -10.30
C LYS A 163 21.39 8.67 -9.45
N ILE A 164 21.32 8.40 -8.14
CA ILE A 164 20.68 9.30 -7.16
C ILE A 164 21.28 10.71 -7.21
N GLU A 165 22.58 10.82 -7.41
CA GLU A 165 23.30 12.10 -7.51
C GLU A 165 22.89 12.96 -8.71
N LYS A 166 22.24 12.35 -9.71
CA LYS A 166 21.77 13.04 -10.93
C LYS A 166 20.35 13.57 -10.81
N ILE A 167 19.66 13.25 -9.74
CA ILE A 167 18.23 13.58 -9.61
C ILE A 167 17.98 15.10 -9.64
N GLY A 168 18.87 15.88 -9.04
CA GLY A 168 18.81 17.35 -9.10
C GLY A 168 18.85 17.88 -10.54
N ASN A 169 19.75 17.34 -11.38
CA ASN A 169 19.84 17.71 -12.77
C ASN A 169 18.60 17.30 -13.57
N ILE A 170 18.06 16.12 -13.30
CA ILE A 170 16.84 15.62 -13.95
C ILE A 170 15.66 16.57 -13.63
N ILE A 171 15.51 16.97 -12.37
CA ILE A 171 14.48 17.91 -11.94
C ILE A 171 14.65 19.27 -12.62
N THR A 172 15.86 19.85 -12.61
CA THR A 172 16.13 21.13 -13.25
C THR A 172 15.80 21.08 -14.73
N THR A 173 16.28 20.05 -15.44
CA THR A 173 16.00 19.86 -16.87
C THR A 173 14.51 19.72 -17.16
N ALA A 174 13.77 18.99 -16.31
CA ALA A 174 12.32 18.85 -16.45
C ALA A 174 11.58 20.20 -16.30
N VAL A 175 11.96 20.98 -15.30
CA VAL A 175 11.35 22.31 -15.04
C VAL A 175 11.66 23.27 -16.20
N GLU A 176 12.90 23.33 -16.67
CA GLU A 176 13.30 24.14 -17.82
C GLU A 176 12.56 23.74 -19.11
N ALA A 177 12.20 22.44 -19.24
CA ALA A 177 11.44 21.94 -20.38
C ALA A 177 9.92 22.10 -20.26
N GLY A 178 9.41 22.67 -19.15
CA GLY A 178 7.98 22.98 -18.97
C GLY A 178 7.24 22.13 -17.95
N ALA A 179 7.92 21.36 -17.10
CA ALA A 179 7.27 20.70 -15.98
C ALA A 179 6.68 21.73 -15.01
N SER A 180 5.42 21.54 -14.62
CA SER A 180 4.68 22.47 -13.78
C SER A 180 4.89 22.23 -12.29
N ASN A 181 5.16 20.97 -11.91
CA ASN A 181 5.31 20.58 -10.52
C ASN A 181 6.16 19.30 -10.37
N ILE A 182 6.89 19.23 -9.27
CA ILE A 182 7.53 18.00 -8.78
C ILE A 182 6.73 17.54 -7.56
N SER A 183 5.86 16.53 -7.74
CA SER A 183 4.89 16.18 -6.70
C SER A 183 5.47 15.26 -5.63
N SER A 184 6.46 14.43 -5.96
CA SER A 184 7.15 13.60 -4.97
C SER A 184 8.51 13.13 -5.45
N ILE A 185 9.41 12.92 -4.47
CA ILE A 185 10.67 12.20 -4.65
C ILE A 185 10.62 11.04 -3.68
N SER A 186 10.91 9.83 -4.14
CA SER A 186 10.92 8.62 -3.32
C SER A 186 12.12 7.76 -3.63
N TYR A 187 12.53 6.96 -2.64
CA TYR A 187 13.67 6.06 -2.74
C TYR A 187 13.24 4.63 -2.56
N ASP A 188 13.90 3.72 -3.26
CA ASP A 188 13.67 2.27 -3.16
C ASP A 188 15.00 1.50 -3.25
N LEU A 189 14.92 0.22 -2.99
CA LEU A 189 16.02 -0.74 -3.14
C LEU A 189 15.81 -1.55 -4.41
N SER A 190 16.88 -1.83 -5.16
CA SER A 190 16.81 -2.81 -6.24
C SER A 190 16.52 -4.22 -5.70
N ASP A 191 16.01 -5.10 -6.56
CA ASP A 191 15.67 -6.47 -6.19
C ASP A 191 16.88 -7.24 -5.63
N GLU A 192 18.07 -6.96 -6.13
CA GLU A 192 19.33 -7.55 -5.63
C GLU A 192 19.61 -7.11 -4.21
N ILE A 193 19.52 -5.80 -3.93
CA ILE A 193 19.73 -5.26 -2.58
C ILE A 193 18.65 -5.74 -1.61
N LYS A 194 17.38 -5.74 -2.04
CA LYS A 194 16.24 -6.29 -1.27
C LYS A 194 16.51 -7.73 -0.86
N LYS A 195 16.96 -8.57 -1.80
CA LYS A 195 17.28 -9.98 -1.55
C LYS A 195 18.43 -10.14 -0.55
N ASN A 196 19.50 -9.38 -0.71
CA ASN A 196 20.66 -9.44 0.16
C ASN A 196 20.31 -8.99 1.58
N ALA A 197 19.62 -7.85 1.71
CA ALA A 197 19.17 -7.32 2.99
C ALA A 197 18.19 -8.27 3.71
N LYS A 198 17.26 -8.91 2.95
CA LYS A 198 16.38 -9.94 3.49
C LYS A 198 17.18 -11.10 4.10
N ASN A 199 18.14 -11.64 3.35
CA ASN A 199 18.94 -12.78 3.83
C ASN A 199 19.75 -12.43 5.08
N GLU A 200 20.28 -11.22 5.13
CA GLU A 200 21.01 -10.71 6.30
C GLU A 200 20.07 -10.52 7.50
N ALA A 201 18.90 -9.91 7.31
CA ALA A 201 17.90 -9.75 8.35
C ALA A 201 17.40 -11.10 8.89
N LEU A 202 17.17 -12.11 8.02
CA LEU A 202 16.83 -13.47 8.44
C LEU A 202 17.96 -14.11 9.27
N THR A 203 19.20 -13.90 8.88
CA THR A 203 20.36 -14.43 9.63
C THR A 203 20.42 -13.84 11.04
N ILE A 204 20.17 -12.53 11.17
CA ILE A 204 20.10 -11.83 12.47
C ILE A 204 18.93 -12.38 13.30
N ALA A 205 17.74 -12.52 12.70
CA ALA A 205 16.55 -13.06 13.36
C ALA A 205 16.78 -14.49 13.89
N VAL A 206 17.37 -15.38 13.08
CA VAL A 206 17.67 -16.76 13.50
C VAL A 206 18.65 -16.79 14.66
N LYS A 207 19.68 -15.95 14.62
CA LYS A 207 20.64 -15.85 15.72
C LYS A 207 19.97 -15.40 17.01
N ASP A 208 19.18 -14.34 16.95
CA ASP A 208 18.46 -13.81 18.12
C ASP A 208 17.45 -14.85 18.66
N ALA A 209 16.79 -15.62 17.80
CA ALA A 209 15.91 -16.71 18.21
C ALA A 209 16.65 -17.80 18.98
N ASN A 210 17.83 -18.21 18.50
CA ASN A 210 18.66 -19.21 19.17
C ASN A 210 19.12 -18.68 20.52
N ASP A 211 19.63 -17.45 20.59
CA ASP A 211 20.09 -16.83 21.83
C ASP A 211 18.98 -16.75 22.90
N LYS A 212 17.73 -16.41 22.45
CA LYS A 212 16.54 -16.40 23.32
C LYS A 212 16.15 -17.80 23.79
N ALA A 213 16.16 -18.80 22.89
CA ALA A 213 15.82 -20.17 23.24
C ALA A 213 16.81 -20.75 24.27
N ASP A 214 18.10 -20.52 24.08
CA ASP A 214 19.15 -20.92 25.01
C ASP A 214 19.00 -20.26 26.39
N ALA A 215 18.68 -18.98 26.42
CA ALA A 215 18.44 -18.25 27.66
C ALA A 215 17.23 -18.83 28.44
N ILE A 216 16.14 -19.15 27.73
CA ILE A 216 14.95 -19.77 28.34
C ILE A 216 15.28 -21.17 28.86
N ALA A 217 15.93 -22.01 28.05
CA ALA A 217 16.31 -23.36 28.44
C ALA A 217 17.19 -23.38 29.70
N LYS A 218 18.20 -22.50 29.76
CA LYS A 218 19.07 -22.34 30.95
C LYS A 218 18.27 -21.94 32.18
N ALA A 219 17.30 -21.02 32.05
CA ALA A 219 16.47 -20.59 33.18
C ALA A 219 15.54 -21.71 33.69
N LEU A 220 15.17 -22.66 32.83
CA LEU A 220 14.38 -23.84 33.16
C LEU A 220 15.22 -25.02 33.63
N ALA A 221 16.57 -24.91 33.68
CA ALA A 221 17.48 -26.02 33.88
C ALA A 221 17.22 -27.18 32.90
N ALA A 222 16.98 -26.86 31.63
CA ALA A 222 16.65 -27.75 30.56
C ALA A 222 17.66 -27.63 29.40
N ASP A 223 17.74 -28.66 28.55
CA ASP A 223 18.60 -28.68 27.37
C ASP A 223 17.73 -28.67 26.09
N ILE A 224 18.08 -27.82 25.11
CA ILE A 224 17.50 -27.87 23.79
C ILE A 224 18.00 -29.11 23.07
N LEU A 225 17.04 -29.88 22.49
CA LEU A 225 17.37 -31.12 21.77
C LEU A 225 17.45 -30.85 20.26
N GLU A 226 16.43 -30.24 19.70
CA GLU A 226 16.34 -30.04 18.27
C GLU A 226 15.34 -28.90 17.93
N ILE A 227 15.40 -28.43 16.68
CA ILE A 227 14.40 -27.52 16.12
C ILE A 227 13.24 -28.37 15.57
N TYR A 228 12.02 -28.16 16.08
CA TYR A 228 10.82 -28.82 15.62
C TYR A 228 10.25 -28.18 14.35
N SER A 229 10.17 -26.85 14.32
CA SER A 229 9.68 -26.13 13.14
C SER A 229 10.22 -24.71 13.10
N VAL A 230 10.34 -24.19 11.87
CA VAL A 230 10.69 -22.81 11.58
C VAL A 230 9.61 -22.24 10.68
N ASN A 231 9.07 -21.09 11.04
CA ASN A 231 8.11 -20.35 10.24
C ASN A 231 8.62 -18.93 9.99
N GLU A 232 8.79 -18.57 8.72
CA GLU A 232 9.06 -17.18 8.32
C GLU A 232 7.72 -16.43 8.28
N ALA A 233 7.52 -15.50 9.20
CA ALA A 233 6.28 -14.70 9.30
C ALA A 233 6.20 -13.57 8.27
N GLY A 234 7.21 -13.45 7.43
CA GLY A 234 7.31 -12.46 6.36
C GLY A 234 8.44 -11.46 6.55
N THR A 235 8.79 -10.80 5.46
CA THR A 235 9.76 -9.70 5.45
C THR A 235 9.02 -8.42 5.11
N SER A 236 9.18 -7.40 5.96
CA SER A 236 8.70 -6.05 5.71
C SER A 236 9.80 -5.25 5.01
N TYR A 237 9.44 -4.69 3.85
CA TYR A 237 10.25 -3.66 3.20
C TYR A 237 9.58 -2.32 3.49
N PRO A 238 10.33 -1.28 3.85
CA PRO A 238 9.75 0.05 3.93
C PRO A 238 9.21 0.40 2.55
N GLY A 239 7.98 0.91 2.50
CA GLY A 239 7.46 1.51 1.28
C GLY A 239 8.32 2.72 0.89
N PRO A 240 8.22 3.19 -0.37
CA PRO A 240 8.93 4.38 -0.80
C PRO A 240 8.67 5.53 0.17
N ILE A 241 9.73 6.08 0.78
CA ILE A 241 9.60 7.27 1.63
C ILE A 241 9.27 8.43 0.71
N LEU A 242 8.04 8.92 0.80
CA LEU A 242 7.57 10.06 0.03
C LEU A 242 8.05 11.34 0.73
N TYR A 243 8.92 12.09 0.07
CA TYR A 243 9.17 13.47 0.42
C TYR A 243 8.14 14.32 -0.34
N GLU A 244 7.09 14.75 0.35
CA GLU A 244 6.23 15.78 -0.20
C GLU A 244 7.06 17.05 -0.41
N SER A 245 7.07 17.56 -1.64
CA SER A 245 7.72 18.81 -1.95
C SER A 245 6.99 19.93 -1.20
N SER A 246 7.57 20.42 -0.11
CA SER A 246 7.08 21.62 0.55
C SER A 246 7.14 22.80 -0.42
N ASP A 247 6.27 23.80 -0.23
CA ASP A 247 6.24 25.05 -1.04
C ASP A 247 7.60 25.76 -1.06
N THR A 248 8.51 25.42 -0.15
CA THR A 248 9.92 25.86 -0.12
C THR A 248 10.71 25.45 -1.35
N LEU A 249 10.44 24.25 -1.95
CA LEU A 249 11.13 23.84 -3.18
C LEU A 249 10.71 24.70 -4.38
N LYS A 250 9.43 25.10 -4.45
CA LYS A 250 8.92 25.96 -5.52
C LYS A 250 9.59 27.35 -5.49
N SER A 251 9.80 27.89 -4.30
CA SER A 251 10.45 29.19 -4.12
C SER A 251 11.96 29.14 -4.39
N ALA A 252 12.63 28.04 -4.05
CA ALA A 252 14.06 27.86 -4.30
C ALA A 252 14.38 27.70 -5.79
N MET A 253 13.50 27.04 -6.56
CA MET A 253 13.67 26.85 -8.01
C MET A 253 13.56 28.16 -8.80
N GLN A 254 12.85 29.16 -8.31
CA GLN A 254 12.71 30.45 -9.00
C GLN A 254 13.93 31.38 -8.84
N THR A 255 14.83 31.09 -7.90
CA THR A 255 15.94 32.00 -7.55
C THR A 255 17.34 31.36 -7.64
N SER A 256 17.45 30.06 -7.81
CA SER A 256 18.75 29.36 -7.76
C SER A 256 19.10 28.75 -9.12
N ALA A 257 20.32 29.10 -9.62
CA ALA A 257 20.93 28.50 -10.81
C ALA A 257 21.57 27.12 -10.51
N ALA A 258 21.57 26.62 -9.28
CA ALA A 258 22.17 25.35 -8.89
C ALA A 258 21.09 24.27 -8.72
N PRO A 259 21.36 23.02 -9.20
CA PRO A 259 20.47 21.89 -8.96
C PRO A 259 20.24 21.65 -7.46
N PRO A 260 19.03 21.24 -7.04
CA PRO A 260 18.74 20.92 -5.64
C PRO A 260 19.58 19.73 -5.15
N VAL A 261 20.11 19.84 -3.93
CA VAL A 261 20.81 18.71 -3.26
C VAL A 261 19.76 17.86 -2.55
N ILE A 262 19.65 16.60 -2.98
CA ILE A 262 18.66 15.65 -2.47
C ILE A 262 19.41 14.41 -2.00
N LEU A 263 19.35 14.15 -0.68
CA LEU A 263 20.09 13.04 -0.04
C LEU A 263 19.11 11.96 0.44
N PRO A 264 19.37 10.68 0.15
CA PRO A 264 18.56 9.58 0.64
C PRO A 264 18.77 9.34 2.13
N GLN A 265 17.73 8.84 2.80
CA GLN A 265 17.84 8.22 4.12
C GLN A 265 17.98 6.70 3.97
N GLU A 266 18.62 6.05 4.96
CA GLU A 266 18.66 4.60 5.00
C GLU A 266 17.24 4.01 5.16
N LEU A 267 16.99 2.90 4.46
CA LEU A 267 15.79 2.11 4.55
C LEU A 267 16.01 0.91 5.46
N GLU A 268 15.08 0.60 6.34
CA GLU A 268 15.17 -0.53 7.26
C GLU A 268 14.38 -1.72 6.72
N VAL A 269 15.07 -2.83 6.48
CA VAL A 269 14.49 -4.12 6.06
C VAL A 269 14.38 -5.00 7.30
N ILE A 270 13.16 -5.48 7.59
CA ILE A 270 12.85 -6.26 8.78
C ILE A 270 12.36 -7.64 8.37
N ALA A 271 12.94 -8.69 8.97
CA ALA A 271 12.52 -10.08 8.82
C ALA A 271 12.03 -10.64 10.16
N ASN A 272 10.87 -11.29 10.15
CA ASN A 272 10.26 -11.91 11.33
C ASN A 272 10.22 -13.42 11.18
N ILE A 273 10.64 -14.15 12.22
CA ILE A 273 10.60 -15.60 12.29
C ILE A 273 9.97 -16.08 13.59
N SER A 274 9.42 -17.29 13.54
CA SER A 274 8.99 -18.04 14.72
C SER A 274 9.63 -19.43 14.65
N ILE A 275 10.34 -19.83 15.71
CA ILE A 275 11.00 -21.13 15.82
C ILE A 275 10.46 -21.86 17.03
N VAL A 276 10.16 -23.14 16.83
CA VAL A 276 9.75 -24.08 17.89
C VAL A 276 10.90 -25.04 18.15
N TYR A 277 11.35 -25.10 19.39
CA TYR A 277 12.43 -25.99 19.85
C TYR A 277 11.83 -27.06 20.77
N ILE A 278 12.34 -28.29 20.67
CA ILE A 278 12.07 -29.36 21.63
C ILE A 278 13.17 -29.33 22.71
N PHE A 279 12.77 -29.52 23.97
CA PHE A 279 13.69 -29.55 25.09
C PHE A 279 13.38 -30.70 26.06
N LYS A 280 14.37 -31.08 26.90
CA LYS A 280 14.24 -32.09 27.95
C LYS A 280 14.68 -31.57 29.31
#